data_44a23cc26f6fd21bc17797607d2534b3
#
_entry.id   44a23cc26f6fd21bc17797607d2534b3
#
_cell.length_a   1.000
_cell.length_b   1.000
_cell.length_c   1.000
_cell.angle_alpha   90.00
_cell.angle_beta   90.00
_cell.angle_gamma   90.00
#
_symmetry.space_group_name_H-M   'P 1'
#
loop_
_entity.id
_entity.type
_entity.pdbx_description
1 polymer ?
#
loop_
_entity_poly.entity_id
_entity_poly.type
_entity_poly.pdbx_seq_one_letter_code
_entity_poly.pdbx_strand_id
1 'polypeptide(L)'
;MGNTIAMILGNERSRTTPDFIRGSRVRRREEFESAESGRDMAVKREVRAIMAAIDKELGNYQSLAELDFRAGFVTGKIYEKEAAGLITPGYCAELIRILYAKYETIRDLESEGV
;
A
#
# COMPACT_ATOMS: atom_id res chain seq x y z
N MET A 1 -3.35 41.46 21.71
CA MET A 1 -3.39 41.94 21.85
C MET A 1 -3.51 41.48 21.59
N GLY A 2 -3.22 41.09 20.62
CA GLY A 2 -3.06 41.47 20.75
C GLY A 2 -3.07 40.76 20.23
N ASN A 3 -3.09 40.97 20.43
CA ASN A 3 -2.99 41.35 20.31
C ASN A 3 -2.92 40.85 19.98
N THR A 4 -2.64 41.19 20.31
CA THR A 4 -2.79 41.60 20.43
C THR A 4 -2.78 41.14 20.16
N ILE A 5 -2.49 41.38 20.26
CA ILE A 5 -2.79 41.61 20.31
C ILE A 5 -2.84 40.93 19.97
N ALA A 6 -2.49 40.86 20.02
CA ALA A 6 -2.81 40.95 20.04
C ALA A 6 -2.79 40.37 19.74
N MET A 7 -2.75 40.12 19.27
CA MET A 7 -2.87 40.20 19.30
C MET A 7 -2.87 39.68 18.96
N ILE A 8 -2.62 39.87 19.35
CA ILE A 8 -2.95 40.10 19.43
C ILE A 8 -3.01 39.48 19.13
N LEU A 9 -2.80 39.31 19.02
CA LEU A 9 -3.14 39.44 19.09
C LEU A 9 -3.22 38.82 18.80
N GLY A 10 -2.93 38.60 18.81
CA GLY A 10 -3.24 38.81 18.95
C GLY A 10 -3.29 38.19 18.55
N ASN A 11 -3.29 38.26 18.53
CA ASN A 11 -3.67 38.47 18.43
C ASN A 11 -3.66 37.90 18.01
N GLU A 12 -3.20 37.36 17.89
CA GLU A 12 -3.62 37.55 17.79
C GLU A 12 -3.56 37.03 17.39
N ARG A 13 -3.36 36.88 17.56
CA ARG A 13 -3.73 37.02 17.50
C ARG A 13 -3.72 36.40 17.15
N SER A 14 -3.48 36.16 17.12
CA SER A 14 -3.87 36.17 17.04
C SER A 14 -4.02 35.59 16.66
N ARG A 15 -4.29 35.77 16.79
CA ARG A 15 -4.68 35.64 16.63
C ARG A 15 -4.55 35.22 16.03
N THR A 16 -4.41 35.09 15.73
CA THR A 16 -4.38 34.83 15.26
C THR A 16 -4.23 34.42 14.60
N THR A 17 -4.40 34.41 14.46
CA THR A 17 -4.14 34.15 13.42
C THR A 17 -4.80 34.07 12.41
N PRO A 18 -4.69 34.31 11.21
CA PRO A 18 -5.53 34.28 10.48
C PRO A 18 -5.79 33.76 9.09
N ASP A 19 -6.66 34.33 8.19
CA ASP A 19 -7.35 33.67 7.09
C ASP A 19 -6.47 33.43 5.86
N PHE A 20 -5.58 34.33 5.55
CA PHE A 20 -4.71 34.14 4.38
C PHE A 20 -3.75 32.96 4.60
N ILE A 21 -3.38 32.74 5.83
CA ILE A 21 -2.54 31.58 6.15
C ILE A 21 -3.33 30.29 5.90
N ARG A 22 -4.59 30.35 6.23
CA ARG A 22 -5.48 29.22 6.02
C ARG A 22 -5.60 28.87 4.54
N GLY A 23 -5.68 29.87 3.69
CA GLY A 23 -5.73 29.65 2.25
C GLY A 23 -4.47 28.99 1.74
N SER A 24 -3.31 29.42 2.20
CA SER A 24 -2.05 28.81 1.82
C SER A 24 -1.98 27.34 2.22
N ARG A 25 -2.47 27.02 3.39
CA ARG A 25 -2.46 25.63 3.85
C ARG A 25 -3.30 24.74 2.95
N VAL A 26 -4.47 25.24 2.55
CA VAL A 26 -5.34 24.45 1.70
C VAL A 26 -4.65 24.15 0.37
N ARG A 27 -4.02 25.14 -0.23
CA ARG A 27 -3.34 24.93 -1.50
C ARG A 27 -2.21 23.91 -1.37
N ARG A 28 -1.44 24.02 -0.30
CA ARG A 28 -0.34 23.09 -0.07
C ARG A 28 -0.84 21.66 0.10
N ARG A 29 -1.98 21.52 0.77
CA ARG A 29 -2.56 20.20 0.97
C ARG A 29 -2.96 19.58 -0.36
N GLU A 30 -3.53 20.35 -1.25
CA GLU A 30 -3.93 19.83 -2.55
C GLU A 30 -2.74 19.31 -3.34
N GLU A 31 -1.63 20.02 -3.31
CA GLU A 31 -0.43 19.58 -4.00
C GLU A 31 0.09 18.27 -3.41
N PHE A 32 0.07 18.18 -2.10
CA PHE A 32 0.54 16.99 -1.41
C PHE A 32 -0.34 15.79 -1.73
N GLU A 33 -1.64 15.96 -1.70
CA GLU A 33 -2.58 14.88 -2.01
C GLU A 33 -2.43 14.40 -3.44
N SER A 34 -2.17 15.30 -4.35
CA SER A 34 -1.98 14.94 -5.74
C SER A 34 -0.74 14.06 -5.92
N ALA A 35 0.36 14.42 -5.23
CA ALA A 35 1.58 13.63 -5.29
C ALA A 35 1.38 12.26 -4.67
N GLU A 36 0.65 12.20 -3.55
CA GLU A 36 0.37 10.92 -2.91
C GLU A 36 -0.51 10.04 -3.79
N SER A 37 -1.47 10.66 -4.46
CA SER A 37 -2.37 9.94 -5.35
C SER A 37 -1.60 9.24 -6.47
N GLY A 38 -0.63 9.94 -7.06
CA GLY A 38 0.17 9.35 -8.12
C GLY A 38 1.02 8.20 -7.63
N ARG A 39 1.62 8.37 -6.45
CA ARG A 39 2.42 7.32 -5.84
C ARG A 39 1.56 6.12 -5.48
N ASP A 40 0.36 6.38 -4.95
CA ASP A 40 -0.56 5.34 -4.56
C ASP A 40 -1.01 4.52 -5.78
N MET A 41 -1.24 5.18 -6.90
CA MET A 41 -1.62 4.49 -8.12
C MET A 41 -0.49 3.60 -8.63
N ALA A 42 0.75 4.05 -8.52
CA ALA A 42 1.89 3.23 -8.93
C ALA A 42 2.00 1.98 -8.05
N VAL A 43 1.82 2.13 -6.74
CA VAL A 43 1.84 1.00 -5.83
C VAL A 43 0.70 0.03 -6.15
N LYS A 44 -0.49 0.54 -6.40
CA LYS A 44 -1.63 -0.31 -6.71
C LYS A 44 -1.42 -1.07 -8.00
N ARG A 45 -0.72 -0.48 -8.96
CA ARG A 45 -0.39 -1.18 -10.21
C ARG A 45 0.53 -2.37 -9.93
N GLU A 46 1.53 -2.18 -9.07
CA GLU A 46 2.41 -3.27 -8.69
C GLU A 46 1.65 -4.36 -7.95
N VAL A 47 0.75 -3.96 -7.04
CA VAL A 47 -0.06 -4.92 -6.29
C VAL A 47 -0.90 -5.75 -7.24
N ARG A 48 -1.54 -5.13 -8.23
CA ARG A 48 -2.36 -5.86 -9.18
C ARG A 48 -1.53 -6.82 -10.01
N ALA A 49 -0.32 -6.41 -10.39
CA ALA A 49 0.57 -7.28 -11.15
C ALA A 49 0.96 -8.51 -10.33
N ILE A 50 1.22 -8.31 -9.04
CA ILE A 50 1.57 -9.42 -8.16
C ILE A 50 0.37 -10.34 -7.97
N MET A 51 -0.83 -9.80 -7.81
CA MET A 51 -2.02 -10.63 -7.66
C MET A 51 -2.25 -11.48 -8.91
N ALA A 52 -2.02 -10.91 -10.09
CA ALA A 52 -2.11 -11.67 -11.33
C ALA A 52 -1.05 -12.78 -11.37
N ALA A 53 0.14 -12.49 -10.86
CA ALA A 53 1.20 -13.49 -10.81
C ALA A 53 0.84 -14.62 -9.84
N ILE A 54 0.22 -14.28 -8.71
CA ILE A 54 -0.23 -15.31 -7.76
C ILE A 54 -1.20 -16.25 -8.46
N ASP A 55 -2.20 -15.71 -9.15
CA ASP A 55 -3.18 -16.54 -9.84
C ASP A 55 -2.54 -17.39 -10.91
N LYS A 56 -1.62 -16.79 -11.68
CA LYS A 56 -0.98 -17.52 -12.76
C LYS A 56 -0.09 -18.64 -12.25
N GLU A 57 0.76 -18.33 -11.26
CA GLU A 57 1.72 -19.30 -10.77
C GLU A 57 1.04 -20.44 -10.02
N LEU A 58 0.07 -20.11 -9.16
CA LEU A 58 -0.61 -21.15 -8.40
C LEU A 58 -1.65 -21.88 -9.22
N GLY A 59 -1.96 -21.42 -10.42
CA GLY A 59 -2.87 -22.10 -11.30
C GLY A 59 -2.18 -23.02 -12.33
N ASN A 60 -0.85 -23.01 -12.36
CA ASN A 60 -0.10 -23.72 -13.41
C ASN A 60 0.88 -24.72 -12.84
N TYR A 61 0.45 -25.51 -11.88
CA TYR A 61 1.30 -26.52 -11.28
C TYR A 61 0.90 -27.89 -11.80
N GLN A 62 1.85 -28.85 -11.78
CA GLN A 62 1.58 -30.22 -12.18
C GLN A 62 1.77 -31.21 -11.04
N SER A 63 2.32 -30.76 -9.93
CA SER A 63 2.50 -31.59 -8.75
C SER A 63 2.49 -30.68 -7.54
N LEU A 64 2.27 -31.27 -6.35
CA LEU A 64 2.30 -30.47 -5.13
C LEU A 64 3.70 -29.93 -4.86
N ALA A 65 4.73 -30.65 -5.26
CA ALA A 65 6.09 -30.14 -5.12
C ALA A 65 6.29 -28.89 -5.98
N GLU A 66 5.74 -28.89 -7.18
CA GLU A 66 5.82 -27.72 -8.04
C GLU A 66 5.00 -26.56 -7.49
N LEU A 67 3.84 -26.87 -6.93
CA LEU A 67 3.04 -25.84 -6.28
C LEU A 67 3.80 -25.16 -5.16
N ASP A 68 4.48 -25.97 -4.32
CA ASP A 68 5.30 -25.43 -3.25
C ASP A 68 6.40 -24.53 -3.78
N PHE A 69 7.05 -24.96 -4.85
CA PHE A 69 8.10 -24.16 -5.48
C PHE A 69 7.56 -22.84 -6.01
N ARG A 70 6.41 -22.88 -6.68
CA ARG A 70 5.83 -21.68 -7.25
C ARG A 70 5.37 -20.70 -6.17
N ALA A 71 4.83 -21.23 -5.06
CA ALA A 71 4.45 -20.37 -3.95
C ALA A 71 5.68 -19.66 -3.36
N GLY A 72 6.78 -20.39 -3.22
CA GLY A 72 8.02 -19.79 -2.73
C GLY A 72 8.59 -18.77 -3.69
N PHE A 73 8.48 -19.04 -4.99
CA PHE A 73 8.94 -18.12 -6.01
C PHE A 73 8.19 -16.80 -5.94
N VAL A 74 6.87 -16.85 -5.82
CA VAL A 74 6.07 -15.62 -5.72
C VAL A 74 6.35 -14.92 -4.40
N THR A 75 6.53 -15.67 -3.31
CA THR A 75 6.89 -15.08 -2.02
C THR A 75 8.15 -14.24 -2.16
N GLY A 76 9.17 -14.79 -2.81
CA GLY A 76 10.42 -14.06 -3.01
C GLY A 76 10.22 -12.81 -3.83
N LYS A 77 9.36 -12.87 -4.86
CA LYS A 77 9.09 -11.70 -5.68
C LYS A 77 8.40 -10.61 -4.87
N ILE A 78 7.49 -10.99 -4.00
CA ILE A 78 6.78 -10.00 -3.17
C ILE A 78 7.77 -9.28 -2.26
N TYR A 79 8.65 -10.03 -1.59
CA TYR A 79 9.65 -9.41 -0.73
C TYR A 79 10.62 -8.55 -1.52
N GLU A 80 10.96 -8.98 -2.72
CA GLU A 80 11.85 -8.21 -3.59
C GLU A 80 11.24 -6.87 -3.96
N LYS A 81 9.93 -6.86 -4.26
CA LYS A 81 9.23 -5.63 -4.58
C LYS A 81 9.19 -4.69 -3.38
N GLU A 82 8.98 -5.24 -2.19
CA GLU A 82 9.00 -4.42 -0.99
C GLU A 82 10.38 -3.82 -0.76
N ALA A 83 11.42 -4.62 -0.90
CA ALA A 83 12.78 -4.15 -0.71
C ALA A 83 13.14 -3.06 -1.69
N ALA A 84 12.59 -3.12 -2.91
CA ALA A 84 12.82 -2.11 -3.93
C ALA A 84 11.97 -0.86 -3.73
N GLY A 85 11.08 -0.85 -2.73
CA GLY A 85 10.23 0.30 -2.45
C GLY A 85 9.06 0.43 -3.39
N LEU A 86 8.73 -0.63 -4.14
CA LEU A 86 7.64 -0.59 -5.09
C LEU A 86 6.28 -0.88 -4.47
N ILE A 87 6.27 -1.55 -3.32
CA ILE A 87 5.06 -1.74 -2.53
C ILE A 87 5.39 -1.44 -1.08
N THR A 88 4.35 -1.19 -0.29
CA THR A 88 4.52 -0.87 1.13
C THR A 88 4.60 -2.14 1.96
N PRO A 89 5.15 -2.06 3.18
CA PRO A 89 5.15 -3.23 4.07
C PRO A 89 3.74 -3.75 4.35
N GLY A 90 2.75 -2.86 4.42
CA GLY A 90 1.36 -3.27 4.61
C GLY A 90 0.85 -4.09 3.45
N TYR A 91 1.11 -3.65 2.23
CA TYR A 91 0.73 -4.42 1.05
C TYR A 91 1.51 -5.73 0.97
N CYS A 92 2.79 -5.70 1.36
CA CYS A 92 3.60 -6.92 1.36
C CYS A 92 2.96 -7.99 2.25
N ALA A 93 2.61 -7.61 3.49
CA ALA A 93 1.98 -8.54 4.42
C ALA A 93 0.66 -9.06 3.89
N GLU A 94 -0.14 -8.17 3.28
CA GLU A 94 -1.43 -8.56 2.76
C GLU A 94 -1.29 -9.53 1.58
N LEU A 95 -0.35 -9.27 0.69
CA LEU A 95 -0.12 -10.14 -0.46
C LEU A 95 0.38 -11.51 -0.03
N ILE A 96 1.26 -11.56 0.96
CA ILE A 96 1.73 -12.84 1.50
C ILE A 96 0.55 -13.62 2.09
N ARG A 97 -0.33 -12.93 2.81
CA ARG A 97 -1.50 -13.58 3.39
C ARG A 97 -2.42 -14.14 2.29
N ILE A 98 -2.65 -13.36 1.24
CA ILE A 98 -3.47 -13.81 0.13
C ILE A 98 -2.85 -15.01 -0.57
N LEU A 99 -1.54 -14.94 -0.78
CA LEU A 99 -0.81 -16.02 -1.44
C LEU A 99 -0.95 -17.33 -0.67
N TYR A 100 -0.71 -17.29 0.64
CA TYR A 100 -0.75 -18.51 1.42
C TYR A 100 -2.17 -19.03 1.64
N ALA A 101 -3.16 -18.13 1.71
CA ALA A 101 -4.55 -18.56 1.78
C ALA A 101 -4.92 -19.35 0.55
N LYS A 102 -4.55 -18.87 -0.62
CA LYS A 102 -4.84 -19.54 -1.87
C LYS A 102 -4.05 -20.85 -1.98
N TYR A 103 -2.79 -20.82 -1.60
CA TYR A 103 -1.93 -21.99 -1.60
C TYR A 103 -2.50 -23.10 -0.73
N GLU A 104 -2.92 -22.77 0.47
CA GLU A 104 -3.47 -23.78 1.40
C GLU A 104 -4.80 -24.32 0.89
N THR A 105 -5.62 -23.48 0.30
CA THR A 105 -6.88 -23.93 -0.27
C THR A 105 -6.62 -24.96 -1.37
N ILE A 106 -5.65 -24.70 -2.25
CA ILE A 106 -5.33 -25.63 -3.31
C ILE A 106 -4.80 -26.94 -2.74
N ARG A 107 -3.91 -26.86 -1.76
CA ARG A 107 -3.37 -28.08 -1.15
C ARG A 107 -4.46 -28.92 -0.49
N ASP A 108 -5.39 -28.26 0.19
CA ASP A 108 -6.49 -28.95 0.83
C ASP A 108 -7.36 -29.67 -0.19
N LEU A 109 -7.68 -28.98 -1.30
CA LEU A 109 -8.49 -29.58 -2.35
C LEU A 109 -7.79 -30.78 -2.99
N GLU A 110 -6.49 -30.67 -3.22
CA GLU A 110 -5.74 -31.78 -3.80
C GLU A 110 -5.70 -32.96 -2.84
N SER A 111 -5.56 -32.71 -1.55
CA SER A 111 -5.57 -33.77 -0.54
C SER A 111 -6.91 -34.46 -0.50
N GLU A 112 -8.00 -33.69 -0.58
CA GLU A 112 -9.34 -34.25 -0.54
C GLU A 112 -9.67 -35.05 -1.80
N GLY A 113 -9.08 -34.65 -2.92
CA GLY A 113 -9.30 -35.33 -4.17
C GLY A 113 -8.66 -36.70 -4.26
N VAL A 114 -7.80 -37.01 -3.33
CA VAL A 114 -7.17 -38.32 -3.27
C VAL A 114 -8.06 -39.32 -2.58
#